data_8c9c3085834d7356dadc2a4ac9c4d4c1
#
_entry.id   8c9c3085834d7356dadc2a4ac9c4d4c1
#
_cell.length_a   1.000
_cell.length_b   1.000
_cell.length_c   1.000
_cell.angle_alpha   90.00
_cell.angle_beta   90.00
_cell.angle_gamma   90.00
#
_symmetry.space_group_name_H-M   'P 1'
#
loop_
_entity.id
_entity.type
_entity.pdbx_description
1 polymer ?
#
loop_
_entity_poly.entity_id
_entity_poly.type
_entity_poly.pdbx_seq_one_letter_code
_entity_poly.pdbx_strand_id
1 'polypeptide(L)'
;MMNRSRSHRYVRHVCSDEALLTAAADGDQAALRALYDRHAAAMLRLIRRLTSDQGVAEELLQESWLAVWRSAAGFRGESSVRGWLLGVARRQAHNQLRKSRPRLADLSEAHDVPDPAPSVEDQVVVEAERTELLRAVRSLPAHLREVLALVLVEELAYPEIADVLGIPVGTVKSRMSHARRRLGSMLAATRLEGSGRR
;
A
#
# COMPACT_ATOMS: atom_id res chain seq x y z
N MET A 1 -8.09 7.73 -42.47
CA MET A 1 -7.06 7.59 -41.38
C MET A 1 -7.51 8.50 -40.22
N MET A 2 -8.49 8.05 -39.45
CA MET A 2 -9.06 8.89 -38.35
C MET A 2 -9.37 8.03 -37.12
N ASN A 3 -8.85 8.49 -35.98
CA ASN A 3 -9.43 8.29 -34.63
C ASN A 3 -9.09 7.03 -33.81
N ARG A 4 -7.84 6.53 -33.83
CA ARG A 4 -7.37 5.59 -32.81
C ARG A 4 -7.08 6.25 -31.45
N SER A 5 -6.73 7.54 -31.41
CA SER A 5 -6.33 8.23 -30.16
C SER A 5 -7.50 8.64 -29.25
N ARG A 6 -8.72 8.82 -29.78
CA ARG A 6 -9.89 9.16 -28.97
C ARG A 6 -10.50 7.94 -28.27
N SER A 7 -10.48 6.76 -28.89
CA SER A 7 -10.97 5.51 -28.28
C SER A 7 -10.13 5.10 -27.07
N HIS A 8 -8.80 5.29 -27.10
CA HIS A 8 -7.91 4.95 -25.97
C HIS A 8 -8.17 5.78 -24.70
N ARG A 9 -8.58 7.03 -24.84
CA ARG A 9 -8.88 7.90 -23.69
C ARG A 9 -10.24 7.62 -23.07
N TYR A 10 -11.20 7.18 -23.87
CA TYR A 10 -12.57 6.87 -23.42
C TYR A 10 -12.63 5.52 -22.65
N VAL A 11 -11.86 4.52 -23.08
CA VAL A 11 -11.77 3.21 -22.43
C VAL A 11 -11.17 3.32 -21.02
N ARG A 12 -10.31 4.32 -20.75
CA ARG A 12 -9.65 4.51 -19.45
C ARG A 12 -10.58 4.86 -18.29
N HIS A 13 -11.75 5.42 -18.53
CA HIS A 13 -12.64 5.91 -17.45
C HIS A 13 -13.95 5.14 -17.30
N VAL A 14 -14.32 4.29 -18.24
CA VAL A 14 -15.64 3.63 -18.29
C VAL A 14 -15.59 2.13 -17.98
N CYS A 15 -14.45 1.46 -18.21
CA CYS A 15 -14.33 0.03 -17.91
C CYS A 15 -13.99 -0.22 -16.44
N SER A 16 -14.67 -1.19 -15.80
CA SER A 16 -14.32 -1.63 -14.45
C SER A 16 -12.93 -2.28 -14.44
N ASP A 17 -12.28 -2.33 -13.27
CA ASP A 17 -10.98 -2.96 -13.11
C ASP A 17 -11.05 -4.46 -13.43
N GLU A 18 -12.17 -5.11 -13.13
CA GLU A 18 -12.41 -6.53 -13.46
C GLU A 18 -12.43 -6.75 -14.97
N ALA A 19 -13.13 -5.89 -15.72
CA ALA A 19 -13.16 -5.96 -17.17
C ALA A 19 -11.78 -5.73 -17.79
N LEU A 20 -11.02 -4.77 -17.25
CA LEU A 20 -9.65 -4.52 -17.68
C LEU A 20 -8.72 -5.71 -17.35
N LEU A 21 -8.87 -6.31 -16.18
CA LEU A 21 -8.05 -7.45 -15.79
C LEU A 21 -8.33 -8.68 -16.65
N THR A 22 -9.62 -8.91 -16.98
CA THR A 22 -10.03 -9.97 -17.90
C THR A 22 -9.44 -9.74 -19.30
N ALA A 23 -9.55 -8.54 -19.85
CA ALA A 23 -8.96 -8.21 -21.15
C ALA A 23 -7.40 -8.35 -21.14
N ALA A 24 -6.76 -7.95 -20.04
CA ALA A 24 -5.32 -8.14 -19.86
C ALA A 24 -4.95 -9.63 -19.81
N ALA A 25 -5.77 -10.50 -19.21
CA ALA A 25 -5.58 -11.95 -19.21
C ALA A 25 -5.65 -12.55 -20.62
N ASP A 26 -6.47 -11.95 -21.50
CA ASP A 26 -6.59 -12.31 -22.92
C ASP A 26 -5.49 -11.69 -23.79
N GLY A 27 -4.51 -10.98 -23.20
CA GLY A 27 -3.36 -10.42 -23.89
C GLY A 27 -3.52 -8.95 -24.33
N ASP A 28 -4.57 -8.24 -23.90
CA ASP A 28 -4.75 -6.81 -24.20
C ASP A 28 -3.79 -5.94 -23.38
N GLN A 29 -2.73 -5.47 -24.05
CA GLN A 29 -1.73 -4.58 -23.47
C GLN A 29 -2.30 -3.19 -23.10
N ALA A 30 -3.34 -2.72 -23.80
CA ALA A 30 -3.96 -1.43 -23.50
C ALA A 30 -4.77 -1.52 -22.19
N ALA A 31 -5.42 -2.64 -21.94
CA ALA A 31 -6.11 -2.92 -20.68
C ALA A 31 -5.12 -3.02 -19.50
N LEU A 32 -3.98 -3.72 -19.69
CA LEU A 32 -2.92 -3.74 -18.68
C LEU A 32 -2.37 -2.33 -18.41
N ARG A 33 -2.14 -1.54 -19.44
CA ARG A 33 -1.68 -0.16 -19.29
C ARG A 33 -2.68 0.70 -18.51
N ALA A 34 -3.99 0.52 -18.74
CA ALA A 34 -5.03 1.23 -18.00
C ALA A 34 -5.02 0.86 -16.51
N LEU A 35 -4.85 -0.43 -16.18
CA LEU A 35 -4.67 -0.88 -14.79
C LEU A 35 -3.40 -0.30 -14.16
N TYR A 36 -2.29 -0.28 -14.90
CA TYR A 36 -1.05 0.34 -14.45
C TYR A 36 -1.27 1.80 -14.08
N ASP A 37 -1.87 2.59 -14.97
CA ASP A 37 -2.10 4.02 -14.76
C ASP A 37 -2.98 4.29 -13.51
N ARG A 38 -3.88 3.35 -13.14
CA ARG A 38 -4.77 3.46 -11.97
C ARG A 38 -4.10 3.03 -10.66
N HIS A 39 -3.30 1.96 -10.69
CA HIS A 39 -2.89 1.25 -9.48
C HIS A 39 -1.39 1.27 -9.18
N ALA A 40 -0.52 1.66 -10.14
CA ALA A 40 0.93 1.63 -9.93
C ALA A 40 1.37 2.49 -8.73
N ALA A 41 0.76 3.65 -8.54
CA ALA A 41 1.07 4.52 -7.41
C ALA A 41 0.75 3.85 -6.06
N ALA A 42 -0.37 3.13 -5.95
CA ALA A 42 -0.75 2.40 -4.73
C ALA A 42 0.21 1.24 -4.45
N MET A 43 0.56 0.46 -5.49
CA MET A 43 1.51 -0.63 -5.38
C MET A 43 2.90 -0.11 -4.98
N LEU A 44 3.37 0.98 -5.58
CA LEU A 44 4.66 1.59 -5.23
C LEU A 44 4.68 2.10 -3.78
N ARG A 45 3.60 2.75 -3.30
CA ARG A 45 3.49 3.16 -1.89
C ARG A 45 3.61 1.97 -0.95
N LEU A 46 2.93 0.85 -1.26
CA LEU A 46 3.04 -0.36 -0.45
C LEU A 46 4.47 -0.91 -0.44
N ILE A 47 5.11 -1.02 -1.61
CA ILE A 47 6.48 -1.52 -1.75
C ILE A 47 7.47 -0.63 -0.98
N ARG A 48 7.35 0.70 -1.08
CA ARG A 48 8.20 1.66 -0.35
C ARG A 48 8.07 1.58 1.18
N ARG A 49 7.02 0.98 1.70
CA ARG A 49 6.91 0.67 3.14
C ARG A 49 7.70 -0.58 3.54
N LEU A 50 8.10 -1.40 2.58
CA LEU A 50 8.82 -2.65 2.79
C LEU A 50 10.32 -2.52 2.50
N THR A 51 10.75 -1.53 1.71
CA THR A 51 12.15 -1.21 1.41
C THR A 51 12.38 0.29 1.41
N SER A 52 13.55 0.72 1.93
CA SER A 52 14.01 2.12 1.90
C SER A 52 14.75 2.47 0.61
N ASP A 53 15.18 1.48 -0.15
CA ASP A 53 15.90 1.67 -1.40
C ASP A 53 14.91 1.95 -2.53
N GLN A 54 15.03 3.15 -3.12
CA GLN A 54 14.15 3.60 -4.19
C GLN A 54 14.34 2.75 -5.46
N GLY A 55 15.57 2.41 -5.81
CA GLY A 55 15.86 1.59 -6.99
C GLY A 55 15.26 0.19 -6.85
N VAL A 56 15.43 -0.43 -5.68
CA VAL A 56 14.80 -1.71 -5.35
C VAL A 56 13.25 -1.61 -5.39
N ALA A 57 12.68 -0.50 -4.92
CA ALA A 57 11.23 -0.32 -4.95
C ALA A 57 10.69 -0.24 -6.39
N GLU A 58 11.39 0.44 -7.27
CA GLU A 58 11.02 0.56 -8.69
C GLU A 58 11.17 -0.77 -9.44
N GLU A 59 12.24 -1.52 -9.17
CA GLU A 59 12.44 -2.87 -9.71
C GLU A 59 11.32 -3.82 -9.25
N LEU A 60 11.00 -3.81 -7.97
CA LEU A 60 9.91 -4.61 -7.40
C LEU A 60 8.55 -4.26 -7.99
N LEU A 61 8.31 -2.98 -8.31
CA LEU A 61 7.10 -2.56 -8.99
C LEU A 61 7.01 -3.17 -10.40
N GLN A 62 8.11 -3.14 -11.16
CA GLN A 62 8.16 -3.73 -12.50
C GLN A 62 7.95 -5.25 -12.45
N GLU A 63 8.64 -5.96 -11.55
CA GLU A 63 8.45 -7.39 -11.33
C GLU A 63 7.02 -7.74 -10.92
N SER A 64 6.40 -6.89 -10.08
CA SER A 64 5.00 -7.07 -9.67
C SER A 64 4.06 -6.98 -10.86
N TRP A 65 4.27 -6.04 -11.78
CA TRP A 65 3.45 -5.93 -12.99
C TRP A 65 3.66 -7.09 -13.97
N LEU A 66 4.87 -7.62 -14.06
CA LEU A 66 5.11 -8.86 -14.81
C LEU A 66 4.39 -10.06 -14.18
N ALA A 67 4.35 -10.13 -12.85
CA ALA A 67 3.60 -11.16 -12.14
C ALA A 67 2.09 -10.99 -12.33
N VAL A 68 1.57 -9.77 -12.31
CA VAL A 68 0.17 -9.44 -12.63
C VAL A 68 -0.18 -9.95 -14.01
N TRP A 69 0.60 -9.60 -15.03
CA TRP A 69 0.39 -10.05 -16.42
C TRP A 69 0.29 -11.57 -16.53
N ARG A 70 1.21 -12.28 -15.86
CA ARG A 70 1.27 -13.75 -15.93
C ARG A 70 0.15 -14.44 -15.16
N SER A 71 -0.39 -13.80 -14.13
CA SER A 71 -1.38 -14.40 -13.22
C SER A 71 -2.79 -13.84 -13.35
N ALA A 72 -3.02 -12.89 -14.26
CA ALA A 72 -4.32 -12.24 -14.47
C ALA A 72 -5.46 -13.24 -14.72
N ALA A 73 -5.21 -14.29 -15.52
CA ALA A 73 -6.17 -15.36 -15.78
C ALA A 73 -6.56 -16.18 -14.55
N GLY A 74 -5.77 -16.13 -13.47
CA GLY A 74 -6.04 -16.81 -12.21
C GLY A 74 -6.85 -15.99 -11.21
N PHE A 75 -7.23 -14.76 -11.54
CA PHE A 75 -8.07 -13.94 -10.68
C PHE A 75 -9.49 -14.51 -10.58
N ARG A 76 -9.97 -14.78 -9.36
CA ARG A 76 -11.27 -15.44 -9.11
C ARG A 76 -12.40 -14.49 -8.71
N GLY A 77 -12.12 -13.18 -8.58
CA GLY A 77 -13.12 -12.23 -8.11
C GLY A 77 -13.46 -12.33 -6.61
N GLU A 78 -12.67 -13.06 -5.83
CA GLU A 78 -12.88 -13.23 -4.38
C GLU A 78 -12.54 -11.97 -3.58
N SER A 79 -11.79 -11.05 -4.18
CA SER A 79 -11.44 -9.74 -3.64
C SER A 79 -11.55 -8.67 -4.73
N SER A 80 -11.42 -7.38 -4.38
CA SER A 80 -11.28 -6.34 -5.40
C SER A 80 -10.00 -6.52 -6.22
N VAL A 81 -10.00 -6.09 -7.48
CA VAL A 81 -8.78 -6.09 -8.32
C VAL A 81 -7.66 -5.30 -7.64
N ARG A 82 -7.99 -4.17 -7.01
CA ARG A 82 -7.01 -3.38 -6.24
C ARG A 82 -6.38 -4.19 -5.11
N GLY A 83 -7.19 -4.87 -4.28
CA GLY A 83 -6.70 -5.72 -3.20
C GLY A 83 -5.80 -6.83 -3.73
N TRP A 84 -6.20 -7.49 -4.82
CA TRP A 84 -5.42 -8.54 -5.45
C TRP A 84 -4.07 -8.02 -5.98
N LEU A 85 -4.05 -6.86 -6.66
CA LEU A 85 -2.82 -6.21 -7.14
C LEU A 85 -1.85 -5.88 -6.00
N LEU A 86 -2.35 -5.33 -4.89
CA LEU A 86 -1.55 -5.06 -3.70
C LEU A 86 -1.02 -6.35 -3.07
N GLY A 87 -1.81 -7.43 -3.07
CA GLY A 87 -1.38 -8.75 -2.65
C GLY A 87 -0.24 -9.31 -3.52
N VAL A 88 -0.30 -9.12 -4.85
CA VAL A 88 0.78 -9.49 -5.77
C VAL A 88 2.05 -8.69 -5.45
N ALA A 89 1.94 -7.36 -5.34
CA ALA A 89 3.08 -6.49 -5.04
C ALA A 89 3.76 -6.86 -3.71
N ARG A 90 2.97 -7.10 -2.67
CA ARG A 90 3.48 -7.51 -1.36
C ARG A 90 4.22 -8.85 -1.42
N ARG A 91 3.66 -9.85 -2.09
CA ARG A 91 4.29 -11.16 -2.25
C ARG A 91 5.63 -11.06 -2.98
N GLN A 92 5.71 -10.29 -4.07
CA GLN A 92 6.95 -10.06 -4.80
C GLN A 92 8.00 -9.38 -3.92
N ALA A 93 7.62 -8.30 -3.22
CA ALA A 93 8.52 -7.59 -2.32
C ALA A 93 9.06 -8.51 -1.21
N HIS A 94 8.21 -9.26 -0.52
CA HIS A 94 8.65 -10.18 0.52
C HIS A 94 9.56 -11.30 -0.02
N ASN A 95 9.25 -11.85 -1.19
CA ASN A 95 10.08 -12.90 -1.80
C ASN A 95 11.47 -12.39 -2.15
N GLN A 96 11.58 -11.20 -2.73
CA GLN A 96 12.87 -10.62 -3.10
C GLN A 96 13.68 -10.20 -1.87
N LEU A 97 13.07 -9.50 -0.92
CA LEU A 97 13.75 -9.08 0.31
C LEU A 97 14.23 -10.27 1.14
N ARG A 98 13.52 -11.40 1.12
CA ARG A 98 13.98 -12.63 1.76
C ARG A 98 15.17 -13.25 1.05
N LYS A 99 15.25 -13.18 -0.29
CA LYS A 99 16.40 -13.69 -1.05
C LYS A 99 17.65 -12.84 -0.85
N SER A 100 17.50 -11.53 -0.68
CA SER A 100 18.59 -10.57 -0.51
C SER A 100 19.19 -10.57 0.90
N ARG A 101 18.50 -11.17 1.90
CA ARG A 101 19.04 -11.31 3.27
C ARG A 101 19.86 -12.59 3.36
N PRO A 102 21.11 -12.53 3.86
CA PRO A 102 21.83 -13.74 4.28
C PRO A 102 21.02 -14.49 5.32
N ARG A 103 21.07 -15.80 5.31
CA ARG A 103 20.24 -16.78 6.07
C ARG A 103 20.45 -16.75 7.59
N LEU A 104 20.48 -15.57 8.23
CA LEU A 104 20.64 -15.39 9.67
C LEU A 104 19.76 -14.24 10.15
N ALA A 105 18.46 -14.46 10.21
CA ALA A 105 17.55 -13.81 11.16
C ALA A 105 16.12 -14.28 10.87
N ASP A 106 15.71 -15.31 11.55
CA ASP A 106 14.31 -15.60 11.85
C ASP A 106 13.76 -14.48 12.73
N LEU A 107 12.49 -14.11 12.49
CA LEU A 107 11.62 -13.31 13.34
C LEU A 107 11.73 -11.77 13.28
N SER A 108 10.72 -11.19 12.65
CA SER A 108 10.02 -9.97 13.04
C SER A 108 10.84 -8.72 13.40
N GLU A 109 11.56 -8.17 12.45
CA GLU A 109 11.83 -6.74 12.52
C GLU A 109 11.63 -6.14 11.12
N ALA A 110 10.40 -5.63 10.89
CA ALA A 110 10.17 -4.70 9.82
C ALA A 110 11.03 -3.47 10.11
N HIS A 111 12.04 -3.26 9.28
CA HIS A 111 12.88 -2.09 9.35
C HIS A 111 12.02 -0.83 9.27
N ASP A 112 12.28 0.07 10.17
CA ASP A 112 11.74 1.42 10.23
C ASP A 112 12.29 2.18 9.00
N VAL A 113 11.50 2.18 7.92
CA VAL A 113 11.81 2.98 6.74
C VAL A 113 11.22 4.36 6.97
N PRO A 114 12.02 5.42 7.01
CA PRO A 114 11.50 6.78 7.04
C PRO A 114 10.73 7.05 5.74
N ASP A 115 9.47 7.42 5.87
CA ASP A 115 8.67 7.92 4.76
C ASP A 115 9.25 9.27 4.30
N PRO A 116 9.59 9.49 3.02
CA PRO A 116 10.03 10.80 2.57
C PRO A 116 8.89 11.80 2.79
N ALA A 117 9.15 12.81 3.62
CA ALA A 117 8.21 13.88 3.92
C ALA A 117 7.88 14.68 2.64
N PRO A 118 6.61 15.01 2.36
CA PRO A 118 6.32 16.09 1.44
C PRO A 118 6.78 17.41 2.06
N SER A 119 7.50 18.21 1.30
CA SER A 119 7.97 19.53 1.72
C SER A 119 6.86 20.57 1.57
N VAL A 120 6.73 21.42 2.56
CA VAL A 120 6.68 22.88 2.63
C VAL A 120 5.33 23.60 2.61
N GLU A 121 5.17 24.40 3.69
CA GLU A 121 4.57 25.73 3.79
C GLU A 121 3.08 25.88 3.50
N ASP A 122 2.27 25.70 4.55
CA ASP A 122 1.34 26.70 5.09
C ASP A 122 0.55 26.11 6.28
N GLN A 123 0.38 26.94 7.34
CA GLN A 123 -0.46 26.75 8.54
C GLN A 123 0.21 26.08 9.76
N VAL A 124 0.88 26.89 10.55
CA VAL A 124 1.73 26.50 11.70
C VAL A 124 1.04 25.66 12.79
N VAL A 125 -0.26 25.76 13.00
CA VAL A 125 -0.98 25.00 14.05
C VAL A 125 -1.47 23.65 13.54
N VAL A 126 -2.05 23.60 12.35
CA VAL A 126 -2.48 22.35 11.69
C VAL A 126 -1.26 21.49 11.35
N GLU A 127 -0.14 22.12 11.02
CA GLU A 127 1.13 21.46 10.74
C GLU A 127 1.75 20.82 11.99
N ALA A 128 1.62 21.45 13.16
CA ALA A 128 2.09 20.88 14.42
C ALA A 128 1.31 19.62 14.81
N GLU A 129 -0.02 19.65 14.75
CA GLU A 129 -0.89 18.49 15.01
C GLU A 129 -0.68 17.37 13.98
N ARG A 130 -0.52 17.73 12.70
CA ARG A 130 -0.20 16.79 11.64
C ARG A 130 1.16 16.13 11.83
N THR A 131 2.17 16.90 12.21
CA THR A 131 3.51 16.41 12.49
C THR A 131 3.52 15.47 13.69
N GLU A 132 2.75 15.79 14.75
CA GLU A 132 2.59 14.94 15.92
C GLU A 132 1.91 13.62 15.57
N LEU A 133 0.81 13.65 14.82
CA LEU A 133 0.14 12.45 14.33
C LEU A 133 1.06 11.57 13.49
N LEU A 134 1.84 12.17 12.58
CA LEU A 134 2.79 11.44 11.76
C LEU A 134 3.90 10.79 12.60
N ARG A 135 4.40 11.48 13.63
CA ARG A 135 5.37 10.89 14.59
C ARG A 135 4.76 9.70 15.34
N ALA A 136 3.53 9.87 15.84
CA ALA A 136 2.82 8.79 16.53
C ALA A 136 2.58 7.58 15.62
N VAL A 137 2.21 7.79 14.36
CA VAL A 137 2.06 6.71 13.38
C VAL A 137 3.40 6.03 13.11
N ARG A 138 4.48 6.79 12.94
CA ARG A 138 5.83 6.22 12.71
C ARG A 138 6.34 5.41 13.90
N SER A 139 5.98 5.74 15.12
CA SER A 139 6.36 4.98 16.33
C SER A 139 5.52 3.72 16.57
N LEU A 140 4.49 3.46 15.76
CA LEU A 140 3.78 2.19 15.80
C LEU A 140 4.66 1.05 15.33
N PRO A 141 4.54 -0.16 15.92
CA PRO A 141 5.10 -1.37 15.35
C PRO A 141 4.70 -1.55 13.89
N ALA A 142 5.61 -2.01 13.05
CA ALA A 142 5.43 -2.10 11.61
C ALA A 142 4.14 -2.85 11.20
N HIS A 143 3.83 -3.96 11.86
CA HIS A 143 2.62 -4.74 11.59
C HIS A 143 1.30 -3.99 11.90
N LEU A 144 1.31 -3.03 12.84
CA LEU A 144 0.16 -2.17 13.13
C LEU A 144 0.07 -1.01 12.12
N ARG A 145 1.21 -0.43 11.78
CA ARG A 145 1.33 0.64 10.79
C ARG A 145 0.89 0.17 9.39
N GLU A 146 1.28 -1.07 9.00
CA GLU A 146 0.88 -1.67 7.73
C GLU A 146 -0.65 -1.82 7.63
N VAL A 147 -1.31 -2.37 8.65
CA VAL A 147 -2.78 -2.49 8.68
C VAL A 147 -3.44 -1.11 8.64
N LEU A 148 -2.95 -0.16 9.43
CA LEU A 148 -3.48 1.20 9.47
C LEU A 148 -3.42 1.86 8.08
N ALA A 149 -2.30 1.71 7.39
CA ALA A 149 -2.10 2.27 6.07
C ALA A 149 -3.03 1.65 5.02
N LEU A 150 -3.22 0.33 5.04
CA LEU A 150 -4.14 -0.34 4.13
C LEU A 150 -5.59 0.07 4.35
N VAL A 151 -5.98 0.36 5.60
CA VAL A 151 -7.33 0.86 5.91
C VAL A 151 -7.48 2.32 5.50
N LEU A 152 -6.56 3.21 5.91
CA LEU A 152 -6.77 4.66 5.81
C LEU A 152 -6.27 5.26 4.49
N VAL A 153 -5.24 4.69 3.87
CA VAL A 153 -4.63 5.23 2.65
C VAL A 153 -5.09 4.47 1.41
N GLU A 154 -5.21 3.15 1.52
CA GLU A 154 -5.65 2.31 0.41
C GLU A 154 -7.14 1.96 0.48
N GLU A 155 -7.84 2.37 1.56
CA GLU A 155 -9.30 2.23 1.76
C GLU A 155 -9.82 0.80 1.56
N LEU A 156 -9.00 -0.21 1.89
CA LEU A 156 -9.36 -1.61 1.75
C LEU A 156 -10.29 -2.07 2.89
N ALA A 157 -11.23 -2.94 2.56
CA ALA A 157 -12.03 -3.65 3.55
C ALA A 157 -11.19 -4.69 4.30
N TYR A 158 -11.55 -5.01 5.54
CA TYR A 158 -10.77 -5.96 6.37
C TYR A 158 -10.57 -7.34 5.74
N PRO A 159 -11.51 -7.94 5.01
CA PRO A 159 -11.27 -9.18 4.27
C PRO A 159 -10.16 -9.02 3.22
N GLU A 160 -10.17 -7.94 2.44
CA GLU A 160 -9.14 -7.67 1.43
C GLU A 160 -7.76 -7.47 2.07
N ILE A 161 -7.70 -6.78 3.21
CA ILE A 161 -6.46 -6.63 3.98
C ILE A 161 -5.95 -7.98 4.49
N ALA A 162 -6.85 -8.86 4.91
CA ALA A 162 -6.52 -10.22 5.32
C ALA A 162 -5.84 -10.99 4.17
N ASP A 163 -6.38 -10.89 2.96
CA ASP A 163 -5.82 -11.51 1.75
C ASP A 163 -4.47 -10.88 1.36
N VAL A 164 -4.36 -9.55 1.38
CA VAL A 164 -3.11 -8.82 1.09
C VAL A 164 -2.00 -9.23 2.06
N LEU A 165 -2.33 -9.32 3.36
CA LEU A 165 -1.36 -9.62 4.42
C LEU A 165 -1.14 -11.12 4.65
N GLY A 166 -2.01 -11.99 4.14
CA GLY A 166 -1.98 -13.43 4.38
C GLY A 166 -2.25 -13.79 5.85
N ILE A 167 -3.18 -13.07 6.51
CA ILE A 167 -3.53 -13.25 7.92
C ILE A 167 -5.06 -13.37 8.09
N PRO A 168 -5.56 -14.01 9.16
CA PRO A 168 -7.00 -14.07 9.42
C PRO A 168 -7.62 -12.66 9.60
N VAL A 169 -8.88 -12.47 9.17
CA VAL A 169 -9.63 -11.22 9.33
C VAL A 169 -9.71 -10.80 10.82
N GLY A 170 -9.84 -11.75 11.74
CA GLY A 170 -9.78 -11.50 13.17
C GLY A 170 -8.47 -10.85 13.62
N THR A 171 -7.36 -11.23 13.00
CA THR A 171 -6.05 -10.64 13.25
C THR A 171 -5.97 -9.19 12.71
N VAL A 172 -6.58 -8.92 11.55
CA VAL A 172 -6.68 -7.53 11.03
C VAL A 172 -7.46 -6.66 12.02
N LYS A 173 -8.62 -7.12 12.50
CA LYS A 173 -9.45 -6.42 13.49
C LYS A 173 -8.68 -6.13 14.78
N SER A 174 -7.98 -7.12 15.31
CA SER A 174 -7.21 -6.95 16.56
C SER A 174 -6.03 -5.99 16.37
N ARG A 175 -5.28 -6.09 15.26
CA ARG A 175 -4.20 -5.16 14.93
C ARG A 175 -4.71 -3.74 14.78
N MET A 176 -5.83 -3.53 14.10
CA MET A 176 -6.43 -2.21 13.95
C MET A 176 -6.89 -1.61 15.28
N SER A 177 -7.51 -2.43 16.16
CA SER A 177 -7.87 -2.03 17.52
C SER A 177 -6.63 -1.63 18.35
N HIS A 178 -5.56 -2.39 18.27
CA HIS A 178 -4.28 -2.08 18.91
C HIS A 178 -3.66 -0.79 18.38
N ALA A 179 -3.66 -0.58 17.06
CA ALA A 179 -3.15 0.64 16.44
C ALA A 179 -3.89 1.88 16.95
N ARG A 180 -5.22 1.83 16.92
CA ARG A 180 -6.07 2.94 17.43
C ARG A 180 -5.84 3.26 18.90
N ARG A 181 -5.79 2.25 19.77
CA ARG A 181 -5.55 2.42 21.20
C ARG A 181 -4.18 3.04 21.45
N ARG A 182 -3.14 2.56 20.75
CA ARG A 182 -1.78 3.06 20.92
C ARG A 182 -1.61 4.50 20.42
N LEU A 183 -2.22 4.83 19.28
CA LEU A 183 -2.27 6.22 18.80
C LEU A 183 -3.02 7.12 19.78
N GLY A 184 -4.17 6.70 20.29
CA GLY A 184 -4.94 7.47 21.28
C GLY A 184 -4.14 7.76 22.54
N SER A 185 -3.40 6.79 23.10
CA SER A 185 -2.58 7.01 24.30
C SER A 185 -1.39 7.94 24.01
N MET A 186 -0.75 7.85 22.86
CA MET A 186 0.36 8.73 22.47
C MET A 186 -0.09 10.17 22.33
N LEU A 187 -1.18 10.42 21.59
CA LEU A 187 -1.72 11.76 21.36
C LEU A 187 -2.28 12.39 22.65
N ALA A 188 -2.82 11.60 23.57
CA ALA A 188 -3.24 12.08 24.87
C ALA A 188 -2.05 12.51 25.75
N ALA A 189 -0.95 11.77 25.75
CA ALA A 189 0.26 12.10 26.49
C ALA A 189 0.85 13.45 26.03
N THR A 190 0.97 13.65 24.71
CA THR A 190 1.51 14.91 24.15
C THR A 190 0.66 16.12 24.49
N ARG A 191 -0.67 15.98 24.50
CA ARG A 191 -1.58 17.06 24.90
C ARG A 191 -1.42 17.48 26.37
N LEU A 192 -1.14 16.52 27.26
CA LEU A 192 -0.89 16.81 28.69
C LEU A 192 0.45 17.52 28.89
N GLU A 193 1.49 17.16 28.16
CA GLU A 193 2.80 17.82 28.19
C GLU A 193 2.75 19.25 27.63
N GLY A 194 1.95 19.48 26.58
CA GLY A 194 1.74 20.80 25.97
C GLY A 194 0.93 21.76 26.87
N SER A 195 0.01 21.23 27.70
CA SER A 195 -0.81 22.03 28.61
C SER A 195 -0.06 22.44 29.90
N GLY A 196 0.99 21.75 30.29
CA GLY A 196 1.80 22.05 31.48
C GLY A 196 2.88 23.11 31.30
N ARG A 197 3.03 23.69 30.11
CA ARG A 197 4.04 24.71 29.77
C ARG A 197 3.48 26.12 29.56
N ARG A 198 2.27 26.40 30.04
CA ARG A 198 1.72 27.75 30.04
C ARG A 198 1.70 28.34 31.45
#